data_7ddc605831c4acf593c99ed4692c78fe
#
_entry.id   7ddc605831c4acf593c99ed4692c78fe
#
_cell.length_a   1.000
_cell.length_b   1.000
_cell.length_c   1.000
_cell.angle_alpha   90.00
_cell.angle_beta   90.00
_cell.angle_gamma   90.00
#
_symmetry.space_group_name_H-M   'P 1'
#
loop_
_entity.id
_entity.type
_entity.pdbx_description
1 polymer ?
#
loop_
_entity_poly.entity_id
_entity_poly.type
_entity_poly.pdbx_seq_one_letter_code
_entity_poly.pdbx_strand_id
1 'polypeptide(L)'
;MSVEPIPVIEVSGTHREVGQQIGTKMKPRLQRILPRLRESLPPGVSWKDMVLKGRLCLAHSRAVYPQFVEELEGIAEAADLPFEETFLAICEELWEPAAWHADFPLLARGCTDFAARGQATADGSTLVAHTNDLPPEAEEDLVILKVRAGDEPEFLGVSVAGLGFSAGFNAAGISMTGNAVSCSDIRPGVPRLLIARAILAARRLGEAMDACLLPLRASNYNNVIADKNGEVYSMEGSATDCEPIYIDGDIMAHTNHYLSLPMRQFEAHRNYIGGSIIRYNRAMRLLREHFGRLSPKVLQKLLTDHTNYPASICKHAGATVTVFSIIINLDELRAWIGRGRPCQTTYTEHALDPWTPPADWP
;
A
#
# COMPACT_ATOMS: atom_id res chain seq x y z
N MET A 1 28.28 3.28 -3.99
CA MET A 1 27.84 4.02 -2.80
C MET A 1 26.68 3.23 -2.22
N SER A 2 26.69 2.88 -0.92
CA SER A 2 25.57 2.20 -0.28
C SER A 2 24.38 3.15 -0.23
N VAL A 3 23.21 2.69 -0.66
CA VAL A 3 21.97 3.47 -0.54
C VAL A 3 21.63 3.55 0.96
N GLU A 4 21.38 4.75 1.48
CA GLU A 4 20.97 4.93 2.88
C GLU A 4 19.62 4.24 3.13
N PRO A 5 19.44 3.57 4.28
CA PRO A 5 18.16 2.94 4.63
C PRO A 5 17.01 3.95 4.69
N ILE A 6 15.79 3.46 4.55
CA ILE A 6 14.60 4.29 4.82
C ILE A 6 14.58 4.62 6.31
N PRO A 7 14.41 5.92 6.70
CA PRO A 7 14.35 6.28 8.11
C PRO A 7 13.16 5.65 8.82
N VAL A 8 13.37 5.20 10.06
CA VAL A 8 12.33 4.65 10.93
C VAL A 8 11.86 5.71 11.92
N ILE A 9 10.55 5.85 12.05
CA ILE A 9 9.92 6.75 13.02
C ILE A 9 8.97 5.92 13.89
N GLU A 10 9.24 5.88 15.19
CA GLU A 10 8.36 5.27 16.18
C GLU A 10 7.46 6.33 16.78
N VAL A 11 6.15 6.03 16.87
CA VAL A 11 5.11 6.91 17.42
C VAL A 11 4.12 6.10 18.24
N SER A 12 3.58 6.71 19.30
CA SER A 12 2.61 6.05 20.18
C SER A 12 1.69 7.03 20.89
N GLY A 13 0.52 6.57 21.31
CA GLY A 13 -0.46 7.34 22.06
C GLY A 13 -1.87 7.20 21.46
N THR A 14 -2.74 8.19 21.71
CA THR A 14 -4.01 8.31 21.00
C THR A 14 -3.79 8.55 19.51
N HIS A 15 -4.78 8.35 18.67
CA HIS A 15 -4.67 8.61 17.23
C HIS A 15 -4.21 10.05 16.94
N ARG A 16 -4.77 11.03 17.65
CA ARG A 16 -4.36 12.44 17.51
C ARG A 16 -2.88 12.66 17.89
N GLU A 17 -2.42 12.09 19.00
CA GLU A 17 -1.02 12.19 19.44
C GLU A 17 -0.06 11.50 18.46
N VAL A 18 -0.45 10.35 17.92
CA VAL A 18 0.28 9.66 16.85
C VAL A 18 0.42 10.58 15.64
N GLY A 19 -0.69 11.16 15.20
CA GLY A 19 -0.69 12.13 14.10
C GLY A 19 0.21 13.34 14.35
N GLN A 20 0.16 13.93 15.54
CA GLN A 20 1.01 15.07 15.92
C GLN A 20 2.50 14.71 15.88
N GLN A 21 2.87 13.52 16.35
CA GLN A 21 4.26 13.06 16.31
C GLN A 21 4.74 12.84 14.86
N ILE A 22 3.90 12.24 14.00
CA ILE A 22 4.18 12.09 12.57
C ILE A 22 4.33 13.48 11.92
N GLY A 23 3.34 14.35 12.11
CA GLY A 23 3.33 15.71 11.55
C GLY A 23 4.57 16.50 11.94
N THR A 24 4.99 16.45 13.20
CA THR A 24 6.20 17.12 13.70
C THR A 24 7.46 16.58 13.00
N LYS A 25 7.63 15.25 12.95
CA LYS A 25 8.83 14.62 12.38
C LYS A 25 8.90 14.74 10.86
N MET A 26 7.76 14.77 10.20
CA MET A 26 7.64 14.80 8.73
C MET A 26 7.35 16.20 8.17
N LYS A 27 7.22 17.23 9.01
CA LYS A 27 6.84 18.59 8.62
C LYS A 27 7.53 19.11 7.36
N PRO A 28 8.87 19.06 7.21
CA PRO A 28 9.54 19.60 6.02
C PRO A 28 9.14 18.87 4.72
N ARG A 29 8.80 17.57 4.81
CA ARG A 29 8.36 16.76 3.67
C ARG A 29 6.88 17.04 3.35
N LEU A 30 6.04 17.06 4.37
CA LEU A 30 4.62 17.35 4.25
C LEU A 30 4.37 18.74 3.63
N GLN A 31 5.12 19.76 4.02
CA GLN A 31 5.01 21.10 3.46
C GLN A 31 5.40 21.19 1.97
N ARG A 32 6.12 20.21 1.41
CA ARG A 32 6.41 20.13 -0.02
C ARG A 32 5.32 19.43 -0.83
N ILE A 33 4.51 18.57 -0.19
CA ILE A 33 3.50 17.74 -0.90
C ILE A 33 2.37 18.61 -1.47
N LEU A 34 1.79 19.52 -0.68
CA LEU A 34 0.66 20.32 -1.15
C LEU A 34 0.99 21.22 -2.35
N PRO A 35 2.14 21.94 -2.39
CA PRO A 35 2.57 22.65 -3.60
C PRO A 35 2.72 21.72 -4.80
N ARG A 36 3.38 20.57 -4.65
CA ARG A 36 3.55 19.59 -5.74
C ARG A 36 2.21 19.10 -6.29
N LEU A 37 1.25 18.81 -5.40
CA LEU A 37 -0.09 18.40 -5.82
C LEU A 37 -0.82 19.52 -6.58
N ARG A 38 -0.68 20.77 -6.16
CA ARG A 38 -1.27 21.92 -6.89
C ARG A 38 -0.64 22.08 -8.29
N GLU A 39 0.66 21.89 -8.41
CA GLU A 39 1.38 21.94 -9.70
C GLU A 39 1.02 20.79 -10.63
N SER A 40 0.61 19.64 -10.07
CA SER A 40 0.21 18.43 -10.84
C SER A 40 -1.23 18.44 -11.34
N LEU A 41 -2.00 19.51 -11.08
CA LEU A 41 -3.39 19.60 -11.51
C LEU A 41 -3.51 19.54 -13.04
N PRO A 42 -4.44 18.74 -13.58
CA PRO A 42 -4.74 18.74 -14.99
C PRO A 42 -5.25 20.11 -15.46
N PRO A 43 -5.04 20.47 -16.75
CA PRO A 43 -5.59 21.69 -17.31
C PRO A 43 -7.11 21.79 -17.11
N GLY A 44 -7.58 22.93 -16.65
CA GLY A 44 -9.02 23.21 -16.42
C GLY A 44 -9.56 22.71 -15.09
N VAL A 45 -8.75 22.03 -14.26
CA VAL A 45 -9.14 21.62 -12.93
C VAL A 45 -8.67 22.65 -11.90
N SER A 46 -9.57 23.15 -11.06
CA SER A 46 -9.20 24.09 -10.00
C SER A 46 -8.88 23.38 -8.69
N TRP A 47 -7.93 23.93 -7.92
CA TRP A 47 -7.64 23.46 -6.57
C TRP A 47 -8.88 23.47 -5.68
N LYS A 48 -9.72 24.51 -5.81
CA LYS A 48 -10.97 24.63 -5.05
C LYS A 48 -11.93 23.48 -5.31
N ASP A 49 -12.04 23.03 -6.57
CA ASP A 49 -12.91 21.90 -6.92
C ASP A 49 -12.35 20.59 -6.36
N MET A 50 -11.03 20.44 -6.33
CA MET A 50 -10.38 19.28 -5.69
C MET A 50 -10.64 19.22 -4.19
N VAL A 51 -10.48 20.35 -3.48
CA VAL A 51 -10.78 20.43 -2.05
C VAL A 51 -12.24 20.11 -1.79
N LEU A 52 -13.17 20.61 -2.63
CA LEU A 52 -14.60 20.31 -2.50
C LEU A 52 -14.88 18.80 -2.65
N LYS A 53 -14.26 18.12 -3.62
CA LYS A 53 -14.35 16.66 -3.77
C LYS A 53 -13.76 15.94 -2.57
N GLY A 54 -12.61 16.40 -2.07
CA GLY A 54 -11.99 15.87 -0.84
C GLY A 54 -12.89 15.97 0.38
N ARG A 55 -13.67 17.06 0.53
CA ARG A 55 -14.65 17.20 1.61
C ARG A 55 -15.76 16.15 1.58
N LEU A 56 -16.20 15.73 0.40
CA LEU A 56 -17.16 14.64 0.28
C LEU A 56 -16.56 13.31 0.77
N CYS A 57 -15.32 13.02 0.41
CA CYS A 57 -14.60 11.86 0.93
C CYS A 57 -14.37 11.94 2.45
N LEU A 58 -14.05 13.13 2.97
CA LEU A 58 -13.88 13.38 4.40
C LEU A 58 -15.15 13.09 5.20
N ALA A 59 -16.32 13.49 4.69
CA ALA A 59 -17.60 13.21 5.34
C ALA A 59 -17.85 11.71 5.52
N HIS A 60 -17.59 10.90 4.47
CA HIS A 60 -17.68 9.44 4.56
C HIS A 60 -16.62 8.85 5.51
N SER A 61 -15.40 9.36 5.47
CA SER A 61 -14.29 8.89 6.32
C SER A 61 -14.55 9.14 7.80
N ARG A 62 -15.10 10.30 8.16
CA ARG A 62 -15.50 10.60 9.55
C ARG A 62 -16.63 9.71 10.07
N ALA A 63 -17.54 9.31 9.19
CA ALA A 63 -18.62 8.41 9.56
C ALA A 63 -18.15 6.97 9.82
N VAL A 64 -17.09 6.51 9.13
CA VAL A 64 -16.63 5.13 9.17
C VAL A 64 -15.40 4.96 10.08
N TYR A 65 -14.42 5.84 9.94
CA TYR A 65 -13.12 5.77 10.63
C TYR A 65 -12.77 7.11 11.30
N PRO A 66 -13.57 7.60 12.26
CA PRO A 66 -13.32 8.88 12.93
C PRO A 66 -11.92 8.94 13.56
N GLN A 67 -11.43 7.85 14.13
CA GLN A 67 -10.12 7.77 14.77
C GLN A 67 -8.96 8.00 13.76
N PHE A 68 -9.06 7.51 12.52
CA PHE A 68 -8.02 7.74 11.52
C PHE A 68 -8.10 9.15 10.92
N VAL A 69 -9.29 9.76 10.96
CA VAL A 69 -9.42 11.18 10.64
C VAL A 69 -8.77 12.05 11.71
N GLU A 70 -8.91 11.71 13.00
CA GLU A 70 -8.21 12.38 14.11
C GLU A 70 -6.68 12.28 13.98
N GLU A 71 -6.16 11.12 13.52
CA GLU A 71 -4.73 10.93 13.23
C GLU A 71 -4.27 11.91 12.14
N LEU A 72 -5.04 12.08 11.05
CA LEU A 72 -4.73 13.04 9.99
C LEU A 72 -4.90 14.51 10.44
N GLU A 73 -5.85 14.81 11.32
CA GLU A 73 -5.98 16.13 11.95
C GLU A 73 -4.73 16.47 12.77
N GLY A 74 -4.22 15.50 13.54
CA GLY A 74 -2.97 15.65 14.29
C GLY A 74 -1.75 15.90 13.38
N ILE A 75 -1.67 15.19 12.25
CA ILE A 75 -0.63 15.41 11.24
C ILE A 75 -0.68 16.85 10.70
N ALA A 76 -1.86 17.30 10.27
CA ALA A 76 -2.04 18.63 9.69
C ALA A 76 -1.69 19.73 10.69
N GLU A 77 -2.18 19.61 11.94
CA GLU A 77 -1.91 20.54 13.02
C GLU A 77 -0.41 20.70 13.29
N ALA A 78 0.31 19.60 13.49
CA ALA A 78 1.74 19.63 13.82
C ALA A 78 2.63 20.03 12.63
N ALA A 79 2.16 19.82 11.40
CA ALA A 79 2.86 20.24 10.19
C ALA A 79 2.56 21.70 9.77
N ASP A 80 1.67 22.42 10.47
CA ASP A 80 1.14 23.74 10.11
C ASP A 80 0.50 23.75 8.71
N LEU A 81 -0.34 22.75 8.41
CA LEU A 81 -1.01 22.61 7.13
C LEU A 81 -2.54 22.71 7.28
N PRO A 82 -3.25 23.26 6.27
CA PRO A 82 -4.70 23.22 6.26
C PRO A 82 -5.20 21.77 6.23
N PHE A 83 -6.04 21.38 7.20
CA PHE A 83 -6.48 19.99 7.36
C PHE A 83 -7.18 19.44 6.10
N GLU A 84 -8.11 20.17 5.50
CA GLU A 84 -8.85 19.70 4.33
C GLU A 84 -7.95 19.46 3.10
N GLU A 85 -6.89 20.25 2.96
CA GLU A 85 -5.89 20.06 1.90
C GLU A 85 -4.96 18.87 2.22
N THR A 86 -4.62 18.68 3.50
CA THR A 86 -3.87 17.49 3.96
C THR A 86 -4.69 16.22 3.74
N PHE A 87 -5.99 16.26 4.06
CA PHE A 87 -6.89 15.14 3.77
C PHE A 87 -7.00 14.88 2.26
N LEU A 88 -7.07 15.92 1.44
CA LEU A 88 -7.07 15.76 -0.03
C LEU A 88 -5.84 15.02 -0.53
N ALA A 89 -4.67 15.19 0.10
CA ALA A 89 -3.45 14.52 -0.31
C ALA A 89 -3.50 12.99 -0.19
N ILE A 90 -4.36 12.46 0.69
CA ILE A 90 -4.59 11.02 0.82
C ILE A 90 -5.69 10.48 -0.09
N CYS A 91 -6.43 11.33 -0.78
CA CYS A 91 -7.48 10.93 -1.72
C CYS A 91 -6.86 10.61 -3.10
N GLU A 92 -5.99 9.58 -3.17
CA GLU A 92 -5.27 9.23 -4.41
C GLU A 92 -6.19 9.02 -5.60
N GLU A 93 -7.41 8.53 -5.37
CA GLU A 93 -8.44 8.30 -6.37
C GLU A 93 -8.81 9.58 -7.13
N LEU A 94 -8.82 10.72 -6.44
CA LEU A 94 -9.14 12.00 -7.05
C LEU A 94 -8.05 12.50 -8.01
N TRP A 95 -6.85 11.95 -7.91
CA TRP A 95 -5.70 12.24 -8.77
C TRP A 95 -5.55 11.24 -9.93
N GLU A 96 -6.36 10.19 -9.96
CA GLU A 96 -6.36 9.21 -11.03
C GLU A 96 -6.95 9.84 -12.32
N PRO A 97 -6.35 9.58 -13.50
CA PRO A 97 -6.86 10.12 -14.76
C PRO A 97 -8.32 9.74 -15.06
N ALA A 98 -8.78 8.57 -14.60
CA ALA A 98 -10.17 8.16 -14.74
C ALA A 98 -11.14 9.08 -14.00
N ALA A 99 -10.69 9.74 -12.93
CA ALA A 99 -11.49 10.71 -12.19
C ALA A 99 -11.68 12.04 -12.94
N TRP A 100 -10.92 12.27 -14.01
CA TRP A 100 -10.89 13.52 -14.75
C TRP A 100 -11.33 13.37 -16.20
N HIS A 101 -10.61 12.58 -17.01
CA HIS A 101 -10.90 12.27 -18.42
C HIS A 101 -10.10 11.06 -18.88
N ALA A 102 -10.67 10.27 -19.80
CA ALA A 102 -10.08 9.04 -20.34
C ALA A 102 -8.75 9.23 -21.14
N ASP A 103 -8.39 10.46 -21.47
CA ASP A 103 -7.27 10.75 -22.37
C ASP A 103 -5.96 11.18 -21.67
N PHE A 104 -5.93 11.18 -20.34
CA PHE A 104 -4.73 11.60 -19.61
C PHE A 104 -3.75 10.43 -19.46
N PRO A 105 -2.47 10.54 -19.89
CA PRO A 105 -1.51 9.46 -19.70
C PRO A 105 -1.28 9.23 -18.21
N LEU A 106 -1.62 8.04 -17.76
CA LEU A 106 -1.36 7.56 -16.41
C LEU A 106 0.09 7.82 -16.01
N LEU A 107 0.28 8.41 -14.85
CA LEU A 107 1.48 8.14 -14.06
C LEU A 107 1.51 6.62 -13.87
N ALA A 108 2.35 5.95 -14.66
CA ALA A 108 2.40 4.49 -14.71
C ALA A 108 2.93 3.95 -13.38
N ARG A 109 2.05 3.94 -12.34
CA ARG A 109 2.35 3.27 -11.08
C ARG A 109 2.54 1.80 -11.39
N GLY A 110 3.57 1.21 -10.82
CA GLY A 110 3.84 -0.21 -10.95
C GLY A 110 4.06 -0.82 -9.57
N CYS A 111 3.51 -2.00 -9.36
CA CYS A 111 3.77 -2.78 -8.16
C CYS A 111 3.77 -4.24 -8.57
N THR A 112 4.51 -5.07 -7.82
CA THR A 112 4.46 -6.52 -7.99
C THR A 112 4.43 -7.15 -6.63
N ASP A 113 3.40 -7.96 -6.38
CA ASP A 113 3.26 -8.76 -5.18
C ASP A 113 3.60 -10.21 -5.44
N PHE A 114 4.20 -10.82 -4.44
CA PHE A 114 4.41 -12.24 -4.29
C PHE A 114 3.84 -12.66 -2.94
N ALA A 115 3.13 -13.77 -2.91
CA ALA A 115 2.78 -14.44 -1.68
C ALA A 115 3.05 -15.94 -1.80
N ALA A 116 3.49 -16.54 -0.70
CA ALA A 116 3.79 -17.97 -0.62
C ALA A 116 3.55 -18.46 0.80
N ARG A 117 3.09 -19.71 0.92
CA ARG A 117 2.85 -20.37 2.21
C ARG A 117 3.10 -21.87 2.13
N GLY A 118 3.06 -22.53 3.28
CA GLY A 118 2.99 -23.98 3.38
C GLY A 118 4.07 -24.69 2.56
N GLN A 119 3.65 -25.56 1.63
CA GLN A 119 4.59 -26.37 0.83
C GLN A 119 5.45 -25.57 -0.16
N ALA A 120 5.07 -24.33 -0.47
CA ALA A 120 5.83 -23.49 -1.37
C ALA A 120 7.06 -22.88 -0.70
N THR A 121 7.04 -22.70 0.63
CA THR A 121 8.13 -22.12 1.40
C THR A 121 9.07 -23.19 1.96
N ALA A 122 10.30 -22.80 2.28
CA ALA A 122 11.33 -23.73 2.74
C ALA A 122 11.05 -24.28 4.15
N ASP A 123 10.28 -23.56 4.94
CA ASP A 123 10.01 -23.85 6.37
C ASP A 123 8.52 -23.87 6.72
N GLY A 124 7.63 -23.74 5.73
CA GLY A 124 6.18 -23.70 5.92
C GLY A 124 5.62 -22.31 6.25
N SER A 125 6.47 -21.30 6.42
CA SER A 125 6.05 -19.95 6.82
C SER A 125 5.21 -19.24 5.75
N THR A 126 4.43 -18.25 6.19
CA THR A 126 3.66 -17.34 5.32
C THR A 126 4.52 -16.13 4.97
N LEU A 127 4.85 -16.00 3.68
CA LEU A 127 5.70 -14.95 3.15
C LEU A 127 4.93 -14.07 2.18
N VAL A 128 5.07 -12.75 2.33
CA VAL A 128 4.57 -11.75 1.37
C VAL A 128 5.73 -10.86 0.95
N ALA A 129 5.85 -10.54 -0.35
CA ALA A 129 6.85 -9.61 -0.83
C ALA A 129 6.25 -8.64 -1.85
N HIS A 130 6.77 -7.41 -1.87
CA HIS A 130 6.25 -6.33 -2.69
C HIS A 130 7.37 -5.44 -3.23
N THR A 131 7.23 -5.00 -4.49
CA THR A 131 7.94 -3.85 -5.04
C THR A 131 6.97 -2.72 -5.29
N ASN A 132 7.36 -1.50 -4.93
CA ASN A 132 6.55 -0.31 -5.17
C ASN A 132 7.25 0.61 -6.18
N ASP A 133 6.59 0.85 -7.32
CA ASP A 133 7.11 1.72 -8.36
C ASP A 133 6.36 3.04 -8.35
N LEU A 134 7.05 4.11 -8.01
CA LEU A 134 6.54 5.49 -7.93
C LEU A 134 7.44 6.44 -8.74
N PRO A 135 7.02 7.70 -8.95
CA PRO A 135 7.92 8.72 -9.47
C PRO A 135 9.21 8.77 -8.64
N PRO A 136 10.39 8.96 -9.25
CA PRO A 136 11.68 8.88 -8.56
C PRO A 136 11.81 9.77 -7.33
N GLU A 137 11.18 10.95 -7.37
CA GLU A 137 11.17 11.93 -6.27
C GLU A 137 10.47 11.44 -5.00
N ALA A 138 9.58 10.45 -5.10
CA ALA A 138 8.91 9.85 -3.94
C ALA A 138 9.89 9.07 -3.05
N GLU A 139 11.04 8.62 -3.59
CA GLU A 139 12.04 7.88 -2.83
C GLU A 139 12.63 8.69 -1.67
N GLU A 140 12.73 10.03 -1.83
CA GLU A 140 13.24 10.93 -0.79
C GLU A 140 12.25 11.10 0.38
N ASP A 141 10.95 10.93 0.10
CA ASP A 141 9.88 11.13 1.06
C ASP A 141 9.47 9.81 1.78
N LEU A 142 10.14 8.70 1.49
CA LEU A 142 9.87 7.42 2.15
C LEU A 142 10.20 7.46 3.64
N VAL A 143 9.34 6.84 4.43
CA VAL A 143 9.52 6.61 5.87
C VAL A 143 8.92 5.27 6.26
N ILE A 144 9.56 4.57 7.19
CA ILE A 144 8.97 3.44 7.90
C ILE A 144 8.36 3.98 9.19
N LEU A 145 7.06 3.80 9.34
CA LEU A 145 6.36 4.15 10.58
C LEU A 145 6.13 2.89 11.41
N LYS A 146 6.59 2.88 12.65
CA LYS A 146 6.24 1.91 13.68
C LYS A 146 5.26 2.59 14.62
N VAL A 147 4.01 2.13 14.61
CA VAL A 147 2.88 2.86 15.21
C VAL A 147 2.19 2.00 16.25
N ARG A 148 1.98 2.58 17.44
CA ARG A 148 1.14 2.03 18.50
C ARG A 148 0.05 3.05 18.84
N ALA A 149 -1.16 2.88 18.28
CA ALA A 149 -2.28 3.79 18.44
C ALA A 149 -3.37 3.14 19.32
N GLY A 150 -3.64 3.73 20.48
CA GLY A 150 -4.67 3.22 21.39
C GLY A 150 -4.43 1.75 21.79
N ASP A 151 -5.46 0.94 21.62
CA ASP A 151 -5.47 -0.52 21.90
C ASP A 151 -5.31 -1.39 20.63
N GLU A 152 -4.98 -0.77 19.49
CA GLU A 152 -4.70 -1.48 18.23
C GLU A 152 -3.39 -2.28 18.33
N PRO A 153 -3.26 -3.39 17.58
CA PRO A 153 -1.97 -4.03 17.40
C PRO A 153 -0.92 -3.05 16.87
N GLU A 154 0.26 -3.02 17.47
CA GLU A 154 1.38 -2.25 16.92
C GLU A 154 1.60 -2.68 15.47
N PHE A 155 1.82 -1.73 14.57
CA PHE A 155 2.13 -2.06 13.19
C PHE A 155 3.36 -1.34 12.67
N LEU A 156 3.94 -1.91 11.62
CA LEU A 156 5.01 -1.33 10.84
C LEU A 156 4.55 -1.20 9.38
N GLY A 157 4.66 0.01 8.83
CA GLY A 157 4.27 0.28 7.45
C GLY A 157 5.20 1.24 6.73
N VAL A 158 5.37 1.04 5.43
CA VAL A 158 6.10 1.96 4.55
C VAL A 158 5.13 3.00 4.01
N SER A 159 5.51 4.26 4.19
CA SER A 159 4.70 5.43 3.86
C SER A 159 5.48 6.46 3.07
N VAL A 160 4.80 7.26 2.26
CA VAL A 160 5.34 8.47 1.65
C VAL A 160 4.94 9.66 2.53
N ALA A 161 5.93 10.30 3.11
CA ALA A 161 5.79 11.45 4.00
C ALA A 161 4.85 11.26 5.21
N GLY A 162 4.48 10.04 5.55
CA GLY A 162 3.57 9.74 6.66
C GLY A 162 2.08 9.84 6.32
N LEU A 163 1.71 9.99 5.04
CA LEU A 163 0.33 10.20 4.58
C LEU A 163 -0.33 8.92 4.02
N GLY A 164 -0.16 7.79 4.66
CA GLY A 164 -0.78 6.53 4.25
C GLY A 164 0.26 5.45 3.98
N PHE A 165 -0.22 4.23 3.77
CA PHE A 165 0.64 3.05 3.72
C PHE A 165 0.45 2.29 2.41
N SER A 166 1.56 1.88 1.80
CA SER A 166 1.57 1.05 0.58
C SER A 166 1.80 -0.43 0.90
N ALA A 167 2.50 -0.72 2.00
CA ALA A 167 2.79 -2.06 2.47
C ALA A 167 3.11 -2.04 3.96
N GLY A 168 2.81 -3.11 4.67
CA GLY A 168 3.11 -3.24 6.09
C GLY A 168 2.54 -4.52 6.71
N PHE A 169 2.79 -4.69 8.01
CA PHE A 169 2.26 -5.77 8.82
C PHE A 169 2.09 -5.32 10.26
N ASN A 170 1.29 -6.04 11.01
CA ASN A 170 1.02 -5.73 12.41
C ASN A 170 1.38 -6.88 13.36
N ALA A 171 1.39 -6.57 14.64
CA ALA A 171 1.74 -7.47 15.74
C ALA A 171 0.71 -8.61 15.97
N ALA A 172 -0.51 -8.50 15.42
CA ALA A 172 -1.48 -9.58 15.39
C ALA A 172 -1.14 -10.64 14.32
N GLY A 173 -0.16 -10.35 13.44
CA GLY A 173 0.28 -11.24 12.37
C GLY A 173 -0.53 -11.07 11.08
N ILE A 174 -0.99 -9.86 10.80
CA ILE A 174 -1.70 -9.51 9.56
C ILE A 174 -0.81 -8.61 8.72
N SER A 175 -0.70 -8.89 7.41
CA SER A 175 0.00 -8.03 6.46
C SER A 175 -0.93 -7.50 5.38
N MET A 176 -0.52 -6.39 4.78
CA MET A 176 -1.09 -5.88 3.54
C MET A 176 -0.01 -5.36 2.60
N THR A 177 -0.21 -5.58 1.32
CA THR A 177 0.51 -4.91 0.24
C THR A 177 -0.50 -4.44 -0.80
N GLY A 178 -0.29 -3.26 -1.37
CA GLY A 178 -1.27 -2.64 -2.25
C GLY A 178 -0.77 -2.46 -3.69
N ASN A 179 -1.53 -2.96 -4.67
CA ASN A 179 -1.30 -2.64 -6.09
C ASN A 179 -2.30 -1.61 -6.59
N ALA A 180 -1.79 -0.60 -7.26
CA ALA A 180 -2.66 0.34 -7.96
C ALA A 180 -3.37 -0.38 -9.12
N VAL A 181 -4.67 -0.52 -9.04
CA VAL A 181 -5.56 -0.97 -10.10
C VAL A 181 -6.60 0.13 -10.29
N SER A 182 -6.54 0.83 -11.42
CA SER A 182 -7.44 1.96 -11.66
C SER A 182 -8.82 1.48 -12.07
N CYS A 183 -9.84 1.84 -11.29
CA CYS A 183 -11.22 1.49 -11.59
C CYS A 183 -11.96 2.66 -12.27
N SER A 184 -12.93 2.32 -13.11
CA SER A 184 -13.73 3.29 -13.89
C SER A 184 -14.91 3.90 -13.11
N ASP A 185 -15.20 3.39 -11.91
CA ASP A 185 -16.36 3.75 -11.09
C ASP A 185 -16.00 4.56 -9.83
N ILE A 186 -14.84 5.25 -9.84
CA ILE A 186 -14.39 6.12 -8.74
C ILE A 186 -15.51 7.09 -8.34
N ARG A 187 -15.75 7.23 -7.05
CA ARG A 187 -16.78 8.08 -6.46
C ARG A 187 -16.32 8.70 -5.13
N PRO A 188 -17.03 9.72 -4.62
CA PRO A 188 -16.83 10.12 -3.23
C PRO A 188 -17.11 8.97 -2.27
N GLY A 189 -16.18 8.74 -1.35
CA GLY A 189 -16.23 7.63 -0.40
C GLY A 189 -15.00 7.65 0.52
N VAL A 190 -14.79 6.58 1.27
CA VAL A 190 -13.59 6.40 2.08
C VAL A 190 -12.38 6.14 1.15
N PRO A 191 -11.33 6.98 1.21
CA PRO A 191 -10.15 6.79 0.40
C PRO A 191 -9.42 5.47 0.70
N ARG A 192 -8.82 4.86 -0.32
CA ARG A 192 -8.12 3.58 -0.18
C ARG A 192 -6.98 3.61 0.85
N LEU A 193 -6.32 4.76 1.05
CA LEU A 193 -5.26 4.87 2.07
C LEU A 193 -5.79 4.76 3.50
N LEU A 194 -7.04 5.11 3.76
CA LEU A 194 -7.69 4.82 5.04
C LEU A 194 -8.13 3.36 5.15
N ILE A 195 -8.48 2.71 4.04
CA ILE A 195 -8.72 1.26 4.01
C ILE A 195 -7.40 0.52 4.35
N ALA A 196 -6.28 0.91 3.75
CA ALA A 196 -4.96 0.37 4.07
C ALA A 196 -4.61 0.55 5.56
N ARG A 197 -4.90 1.74 6.14
CA ARG A 197 -4.72 2.00 7.57
C ARG A 197 -5.61 1.10 8.43
N ALA A 198 -6.85 0.84 8.02
CA ALA A 198 -7.77 -0.05 8.72
C ALA A 198 -7.30 -1.51 8.67
N ILE A 199 -6.76 -1.98 7.55
CA ILE A 199 -6.16 -3.32 7.45
C ILE A 199 -5.00 -3.46 8.44
N LEU A 200 -4.13 -2.46 8.55
CA LEU A 200 -3.00 -2.48 9.50
C LEU A 200 -3.44 -2.38 10.97
N ALA A 201 -4.63 -1.85 11.25
CA ALA A 201 -5.22 -1.82 12.59
C ALA A 201 -5.97 -3.12 12.95
N ALA A 202 -6.20 -4.00 11.99
CA ALA A 202 -7.02 -5.20 12.18
C ALA A 202 -6.38 -6.15 13.20
N ARG A 203 -7.22 -6.70 14.07
CA ARG A 203 -6.84 -7.68 15.11
C ARG A 203 -7.03 -9.12 14.64
N ARG A 204 -7.87 -9.30 13.62
CA ARG A 204 -8.20 -10.57 12.95
C ARG A 204 -8.29 -10.35 11.45
N LEU A 205 -8.01 -11.39 10.69
CA LEU A 205 -8.07 -11.33 9.23
C LEU A 205 -9.45 -10.92 8.70
N GLY A 206 -10.54 -11.36 9.36
CA GLY A 206 -11.90 -10.94 9.01
C GLY A 206 -12.09 -9.42 9.03
N GLU A 207 -11.53 -8.71 10.01
CA GLU A 207 -11.58 -7.24 10.07
C GLU A 207 -10.81 -6.59 8.90
N ALA A 208 -9.69 -7.18 8.49
CA ALA A 208 -8.93 -6.74 7.32
C ALA A 208 -9.73 -6.95 6.02
N MET A 209 -10.45 -8.07 5.91
CA MET A 209 -11.34 -8.33 4.79
C MET A 209 -12.52 -7.36 4.78
N ASP A 210 -13.17 -7.12 5.93
CA ASP A 210 -14.29 -6.18 6.06
C ASP A 210 -13.88 -4.75 5.65
N ALA A 211 -12.64 -4.34 5.93
CA ALA A 211 -12.12 -3.07 5.46
C ALA A 211 -12.07 -3.01 3.92
N CYS A 212 -11.63 -4.09 3.25
CA CYS A 212 -11.63 -4.18 1.79
C CYS A 212 -13.05 -4.22 1.21
N LEU A 213 -14.00 -4.83 1.92
CA LEU A 213 -15.39 -5.00 1.50
C LEU A 213 -16.28 -3.79 1.85
N LEU A 214 -15.75 -2.74 2.46
CA LEU A 214 -16.49 -1.56 2.89
C LEU A 214 -17.35 -0.98 1.76
N PRO A 215 -18.70 -0.88 1.91
CA PRO A 215 -19.58 -0.40 0.84
C PRO A 215 -19.38 1.07 0.44
N LEU A 216 -18.85 1.89 1.36
CA LEU A 216 -18.70 3.34 1.17
C LEU A 216 -17.28 3.75 0.70
N ARG A 217 -16.53 2.87 0.08
CA ARG A 217 -15.19 3.19 -0.42
C ARG A 217 -15.23 4.06 -1.68
N ALA A 218 -14.20 4.89 -1.85
CA ALA A 218 -14.01 5.72 -3.03
C ALA A 218 -13.39 4.92 -4.20
N SER A 219 -12.51 3.99 -3.87
CA SER A 219 -11.90 2.94 -4.68
C SER A 219 -11.38 1.86 -3.72
N ASN A 220 -10.69 0.83 -4.20
CA ASN A 220 -10.01 -0.07 -3.29
C ASN A 220 -8.61 -0.48 -3.78
N TYR A 221 -8.31 -0.38 -5.07
CA TYR A 221 -7.16 -1.05 -5.66
C TYR A 221 -7.23 -2.57 -5.45
N ASN A 222 -6.08 -3.24 -5.56
CA ASN A 222 -5.91 -4.58 -5.05
C ASN A 222 -5.11 -4.53 -3.74
N ASN A 223 -5.57 -5.25 -2.72
CA ASN A 223 -4.81 -5.45 -1.49
C ASN A 223 -4.55 -6.96 -1.33
N VAL A 224 -3.27 -7.36 -1.36
CA VAL A 224 -2.88 -8.70 -0.92
C VAL A 224 -2.81 -8.67 0.59
N ILE A 225 -3.73 -9.38 1.24
CA ILE A 225 -3.79 -9.54 2.69
C ILE A 225 -3.42 -10.97 3.07
N ALA A 226 -2.66 -11.11 4.13
CA ALA A 226 -2.28 -12.43 4.65
C ALA A 226 -2.21 -12.41 6.18
N ASP A 227 -2.35 -13.60 6.77
CA ASP A 227 -2.15 -13.78 8.21
C ASP A 227 -1.09 -14.84 8.53
N LYS A 228 -0.64 -14.85 9.78
CA LYS A 228 0.34 -15.83 10.31
C LYS A 228 -0.16 -17.28 10.34
N ASN A 229 -1.48 -17.51 10.13
CA ASN A 229 -2.05 -18.86 10.08
C ASN A 229 -2.04 -19.46 8.67
N GLY A 230 -1.50 -18.72 7.69
CA GLY A 230 -1.39 -19.17 6.31
C GLY A 230 -2.56 -18.77 5.41
N GLU A 231 -3.49 -17.94 5.87
CA GLU A 231 -4.53 -17.41 5.01
C GLU A 231 -3.99 -16.27 4.17
N VAL A 232 -4.23 -16.33 2.84
CA VAL A 232 -3.77 -15.34 1.87
C VAL A 232 -4.87 -15.08 0.86
N TYR A 233 -5.21 -13.80 0.69
CA TYR A 233 -6.22 -13.34 -0.26
C TYR A 233 -5.73 -12.12 -1.02
N SER A 234 -6.09 -12.04 -2.30
CA SER A 234 -5.92 -10.82 -3.10
C SER A 234 -7.30 -10.19 -3.29
N MET A 235 -7.52 -9.05 -2.65
CA MET A 235 -8.82 -8.36 -2.61
C MET A 235 -8.87 -7.34 -3.73
N GLU A 236 -9.31 -7.77 -4.92
CA GLU A 236 -9.50 -6.86 -6.05
C GLU A 236 -10.77 -6.02 -5.87
N GLY A 237 -10.62 -4.71 -5.75
CA GLY A 237 -11.74 -3.83 -5.50
C GLY A 237 -11.85 -2.67 -6.48
N SER A 238 -13.10 -2.24 -6.70
CA SER A 238 -13.49 -0.97 -7.28
C SER A 238 -14.21 -0.12 -6.23
N ALA A 239 -14.81 0.99 -6.62
CA ALA A 239 -15.63 1.77 -5.70
C ALA A 239 -16.93 1.04 -5.29
N THR A 240 -17.47 0.18 -6.16
CA THR A 240 -18.79 -0.45 -5.95
C THR A 240 -18.73 -1.94 -5.73
N ASP A 241 -17.65 -2.61 -6.15
CA ASP A 241 -17.52 -4.06 -6.06
C ASP A 241 -16.14 -4.47 -5.52
N CYS A 242 -16.05 -5.70 -5.00
CA CYS A 242 -14.79 -6.26 -4.49
C CYS A 242 -14.84 -7.78 -4.57
N GLU A 243 -13.86 -8.38 -5.21
CA GLU A 243 -13.76 -9.82 -5.41
C GLU A 243 -12.50 -10.36 -4.73
N PRO A 244 -12.63 -11.31 -3.79
CA PRO A 244 -11.48 -12.00 -3.22
C PRO A 244 -10.95 -13.05 -4.20
N ILE A 245 -9.68 -12.98 -4.53
CA ILE A 245 -8.95 -14.04 -5.24
C ILE A 245 -8.27 -14.91 -4.20
N TYR A 246 -8.53 -16.20 -4.26
CA TYR A 246 -7.95 -17.19 -3.36
C TYR A 246 -6.58 -17.62 -3.85
N ILE A 247 -5.67 -17.90 -2.90
CA ILE A 247 -4.39 -18.50 -3.23
C ILE A 247 -4.58 -19.92 -3.78
N ASP A 248 -3.92 -20.25 -4.87
CA ASP A 248 -3.95 -21.57 -5.50
C ASP A 248 -2.57 -22.21 -5.47
N GLY A 249 -2.48 -23.45 -4.95
CA GLY A 249 -1.24 -24.20 -4.85
C GLY A 249 -0.15 -23.49 -4.04
N ASP A 250 -0.52 -22.81 -2.95
CA ASP A 250 0.37 -22.15 -1.98
C ASP A 250 1.24 -21.00 -2.54
N ILE A 251 0.97 -20.53 -3.75
CA ILE A 251 1.62 -19.35 -4.34
C ILE A 251 0.63 -18.39 -4.98
N MET A 252 0.92 -17.11 -4.90
CA MET A 252 0.13 -16.05 -5.53
C MET A 252 1.04 -14.92 -5.99
N ALA A 253 0.67 -14.26 -7.07
CA ALA A 253 1.22 -12.97 -7.47
C ALA A 253 0.09 -12.03 -7.88
N HIS A 254 0.32 -10.73 -7.74
CA HIS A 254 -0.55 -9.70 -8.29
C HIS A 254 0.27 -8.53 -8.83
N THR A 255 -0.31 -7.77 -9.75
CA THR A 255 0.29 -6.57 -10.32
C THR A 255 -0.78 -5.46 -10.49
N ASN A 256 -0.79 -4.72 -11.58
CA ASN A 256 -1.65 -3.53 -11.73
C ASN A 256 -2.74 -3.72 -12.80
N HIS A 257 -3.47 -4.82 -12.75
CA HIS A 257 -4.64 -5.09 -13.61
C HIS A 257 -5.53 -6.14 -12.93
N TYR A 258 -6.82 -6.11 -13.21
CA TYR A 258 -7.75 -7.08 -12.65
C TYR A 258 -7.55 -8.48 -13.25
N LEU A 259 -7.37 -9.47 -12.40
CA LEU A 259 -7.29 -10.89 -12.74
C LEU A 259 -8.67 -11.53 -12.75
N SER A 260 -9.52 -11.16 -11.78
CA SER A 260 -10.88 -11.68 -11.65
C SER A 260 -11.77 -11.24 -12.83
N LEU A 261 -12.50 -12.18 -13.43
CA LEU A 261 -13.37 -11.90 -14.56
C LEU A 261 -14.47 -10.87 -14.22
N PRO A 262 -15.16 -10.95 -13.06
CA PRO A 262 -16.12 -9.93 -12.66
C PRO A 262 -15.52 -8.53 -12.55
N MET A 263 -14.28 -8.42 -12.05
CA MET A 263 -13.65 -7.13 -11.82
C MET A 263 -13.11 -6.47 -13.09
N ARG A 264 -12.84 -7.22 -14.15
CA ARG A 264 -12.31 -6.66 -15.42
C ARG A 264 -13.24 -5.65 -16.08
N GLN A 265 -14.54 -5.63 -15.78
CA GLN A 265 -15.45 -4.60 -16.27
C GLN A 265 -15.10 -3.20 -15.74
N PHE A 266 -14.46 -3.11 -14.58
CA PHE A 266 -14.04 -1.86 -13.94
C PHE A 266 -12.66 -1.37 -14.40
N GLU A 267 -11.90 -2.14 -15.21
CA GLU A 267 -10.56 -1.75 -15.68
C GLU A 267 -10.61 -0.46 -16.49
N ALA A 268 -10.11 0.63 -15.90
CA ALA A 268 -10.17 1.96 -16.51
C ALA A 268 -9.21 2.13 -17.71
N HIS A 269 -8.10 1.38 -17.73
CA HIS A 269 -6.99 1.63 -18.65
C HIS A 269 -6.55 0.38 -19.41
N ARG A 270 -7.47 -0.37 -19.98
CA ARG A 270 -7.23 -1.63 -20.71
C ARG A 270 -6.09 -1.58 -21.74
N ASN A 271 -5.84 -0.43 -22.34
CA ASN A 271 -4.82 -0.27 -23.36
C ASN A 271 -3.38 -0.16 -22.79
N TYR A 272 -3.22 -0.01 -21.48
CA TYR A 272 -1.94 0.26 -20.83
C TYR A 272 -1.48 -0.83 -19.85
N ILE A 273 -2.22 -1.94 -19.72
CA ILE A 273 -1.92 -3.02 -18.77
C ILE A 273 -0.86 -4.04 -19.26
N GLY A 274 -0.32 -3.87 -20.47
CA GLY A 274 0.61 -4.87 -21.07
C GLY A 274 1.83 -5.14 -20.19
N GLY A 275 2.46 -4.11 -19.66
CA GLY A 275 3.59 -4.28 -18.72
C GLY A 275 3.21 -4.98 -17.41
N SER A 276 2.00 -4.72 -16.94
CA SER A 276 1.44 -5.39 -15.76
C SER A 276 1.23 -6.89 -16.00
N ILE A 277 0.62 -7.26 -17.13
CA ILE A 277 0.41 -8.67 -17.52
C ILE A 277 1.74 -9.42 -17.63
N ILE A 278 2.76 -8.80 -18.22
CA ILE A 278 4.10 -9.40 -18.37
C ILE A 278 4.73 -9.66 -16.99
N ARG A 279 4.68 -8.67 -16.07
CA ARG A 279 5.23 -8.81 -14.71
C ARG A 279 4.50 -9.88 -13.90
N TYR A 280 3.17 -9.94 -14.00
CA TYR A 280 2.37 -10.98 -13.36
C TYR A 280 2.80 -12.38 -13.80
N ASN A 281 2.86 -12.63 -15.11
CA ASN A 281 3.26 -13.94 -15.63
C ASN A 281 4.70 -14.28 -15.27
N ARG A 282 5.59 -13.28 -15.23
CA ARG A 282 6.99 -13.48 -14.80
C ARG A 282 7.05 -13.83 -13.32
N ALA A 283 6.34 -13.13 -12.46
CA ALA A 283 6.25 -13.39 -11.02
C ALA A 283 5.75 -14.82 -10.75
N MET A 284 4.65 -15.23 -11.37
CA MET A 284 4.10 -16.57 -11.22
C MET A 284 5.08 -17.68 -11.69
N ARG A 285 5.83 -17.43 -12.78
CA ARG A 285 6.89 -18.36 -13.21
C ARG A 285 8.00 -18.49 -12.18
N LEU A 286 8.48 -17.37 -11.66
CA LEU A 286 9.54 -17.35 -10.65
C LEU A 286 9.11 -18.08 -9.37
N LEU A 287 7.88 -17.89 -8.91
CA LEU A 287 7.34 -18.62 -7.76
C LEU A 287 7.31 -20.13 -8.02
N ARG A 288 6.84 -20.58 -9.19
CA ARG A 288 6.81 -22.00 -9.56
C ARG A 288 8.20 -22.61 -9.68
N GLU A 289 9.16 -21.90 -10.27
CA GLU A 289 10.56 -22.35 -10.42
C GLU A 289 11.25 -22.53 -9.05
N HIS A 290 10.81 -21.82 -8.02
CA HIS A 290 11.38 -21.87 -6.67
C HIS A 290 10.45 -22.52 -5.64
N PHE A 291 9.38 -23.18 -6.07
CA PHE A 291 8.43 -23.86 -5.19
C PHE A 291 9.14 -24.84 -4.25
N GLY A 292 8.76 -24.86 -2.97
CA GLY A 292 9.40 -25.65 -1.91
C GLY A 292 10.72 -25.07 -1.39
N ARG A 293 11.20 -23.94 -1.92
CA ARG A 293 12.47 -23.30 -1.53
C ARG A 293 12.31 -21.80 -1.28
N LEU A 294 11.08 -21.28 -1.34
CA LEU A 294 10.85 -19.87 -1.11
C LEU A 294 11.19 -19.52 0.34
N SER A 295 11.96 -18.46 0.50
CA SER A 295 12.43 -17.91 1.77
C SER A 295 12.62 -16.41 1.59
N PRO A 296 12.75 -15.61 2.67
CA PRO A 296 13.01 -14.19 2.53
C PRO A 296 14.18 -13.89 1.58
N LYS A 297 15.28 -14.64 1.69
CA LYS A 297 16.45 -14.48 0.84
C LYS A 297 16.20 -14.84 -0.64
N VAL A 298 15.39 -15.86 -0.89
CA VAL A 298 14.99 -16.20 -2.26
C VAL A 298 14.11 -15.11 -2.83
N LEU A 299 13.11 -14.63 -2.09
CA LEU A 299 12.24 -13.53 -2.52
C LEU A 299 13.04 -12.26 -2.81
N GLN A 300 14.03 -11.89 -1.98
CA GLN A 300 14.93 -10.76 -2.27
C GLN A 300 15.56 -10.91 -3.67
N LYS A 301 16.01 -12.13 -4.02
CA LYS A 301 16.57 -12.39 -5.34
C LYS A 301 15.52 -12.30 -6.45
N LEU A 302 14.28 -12.78 -6.24
CA LEU A 302 13.23 -12.71 -7.25
C LEU A 302 12.84 -11.26 -7.54
N LEU A 303 12.83 -10.40 -6.52
CA LEU A 303 12.54 -8.97 -6.68
C LEU A 303 13.59 -8.24 -7.54
N THR A 304 14.78 -8.79 -7.76
CA THR A 304 15.80 -8.19 -8.62
C THR A 304 15.62 -8.49 -10.11
N ASP A 305 14.56 -9.19 -10.52
CA ASP A 305 14.37 -9.64 -11.91
C ASP A 305 14.18 -8.47 -12.88
N HIS A 306 14.99 -8.47 -13.96
CA HIS A 306 14.96 -7.46 -15.01
C HIS A 306 14.38 -7.99 -16.33
N THR A 307 13.84 -9.21 -16.34
CA THR A 307 13.24 -9.77 -17.55
C THR A 307 12.11 -8.85 -18.06
N ASN A 308 12.11 -8.60 -19.37
CA ASN A 308 11.19 -7.69 -20.06
C ASN A 308 11.39 -6.19 -19.73
N TYR A 309 12.60 -5.79 -19.37
CA TYR A 309 12.93 -4.36 -19.22
C TYR A 309 12.38 -3.52 -20.41
N PRO A 310 11.80 -2.33 -20.18
CA PRO A 310 11.64 -1.63 -18.89
C PRO A 310 10.42 -2.08 -18.05
N ALA A 311 9.58 -2.99 -18.54
CA ALA A 311 8.42 -3.52 -17.85
C ALA A 311 8.78 -4.74 -16.97
N SER A 312 9.84 -4.59 -16.16
CA SER A 312 10.38 -5.63 -15.26
C SER A 312 9.89 -5.47 -13.82
N ILE A 313 10.10 -6.49 -12.99
CA ILE A 313 9.79 -6.48 -11.55
C ILE A 313 10.68 -5.45 -10.85
N CYS A 314 12.00 -5.50 -11.11
CA CYS A 314 12.93 -4.45 -10.70
C CYS A 314 12.97 -3.37 -11.77
N LYS A 315 12.33 -2.24 -11.53
CA LYS A 315 12.12 -1.20 -12.53
C LYS A 315 13.10 -0.05 -12.37
N HIS A 316 13.83 0.29 -13.44
CA HIS A 316 14.89 1.31 -13.43
C HIS A 316 14.58 2.55 -14.26
N ALA A 317 13.60 2.49 -15.16
CA ALA A 317 13.32 3.55 -16.12
C ALA A 317 11.83 3.73 -16.40
N GLY A 318 11.48 4.90 -16.90
CA GLY A 318 10.13 5.32 -17.22
C GLY A 318 9.66 6.43 -16.28
N ALA A 319 8.38 6.75 -16.31
CA ALA A 319 7.77 7.74 -15.41
C ALA A 319 7.81 7.31 -13.94
N THR A 320 7.94 5.99 -13.69
CA THR A 320 8.10 5.41 -12.35
C THR A 320 9.27 4.44 -12.32
N VAL A 321 9.88 4.31 -11.15
CA VAL A 321 10.95 3.37 -10.85
C VAL A 321 10.65 2.68 -9.53
N THR A 322 11.25 1.51 -9.27
CA THR A 322 11.10 0.88 -7.96
C THR A 322 11.77 1.76 -6.89
N VAL A 323 10.99 2.28 -5.96
CA VAL A 323 11.45 3.18 -4.89
C VAL A 323 11.65 2.46 -3.56
N PHE A 324 10.99 1.34 -3.35
CA PHE A 324 11.26 0.42 -2.24
C PHE A 324 10.78 -1.00 -2.56
N SER A 325 11.27 -1.93 -1.76
CA SER A 325 10.77 -3.30 -1.70
C SER A 325 10.70 -3.78 -0.26
N ILE A 326 9.75 -4.68 0.02
CA ILE A 326 9.55 -5.28 1.34
C ILE A 326 9.32 -6.78 1.19
N ILE A 327 9.87 -7.56 2.10
CA ILE A 327 9.56 -8.97 2.29
C ILE A 327 9.11 -9.14 3.75
N ILE A 328 7.98 -9.79 3.96
CA ILE A 328 7.37 -10.00 5.28
C ILE A 328 7.31 -11.51 5.54
N ASN A 329 7.79 -11.95 6.70
CA ASN A 329 7.56 -13.27 7.28
C ASN A 329 6.60 -13.09 8.45
N LEU A 330 5.36 -13.56 8.29
CA LEU A 330 4.30 -13.36 9.26
C LEU A 330 4.43 -14.27 10.49
N ASP A 331 5.03 -15.45 10.34
CA ASP A 331 5.25 -16.39 11.43
C ASP A 331 6.28 -15.84 12.42
N GLU A 332 7.29 -15.13 11.90
CA GLU A 332 8.34 -14.49 12.73
C GLU A 332 8.02 -13.04 13.11
N LEU A 333 6.96 -12.43 12.57
CA LEU A 333 6.66 -11.00 12.67
C LEU A 333 7.85 -10.12 12.27
N ARG A 334 8.49 -10.46 11.15
CA ARG A 334 9.69 -9.80 10.63
C ARG A 334 9.50 -9.31 9.21
N ALA A 335 10.14 -8.20 8.89
CA ALA A 335 10.22 -7.70 7.53
C ALA A 335 11.65 -7.26 7.18
N TRP A 336 12.01 -7.43 5.91
CA TRP A 336 13.23 -6.90 5.31
C TRP A 336 12.80 -5.83 4.30
N ILE A 337 13.27 -4.60 4.50
CA ILE A 337 12.87 -3.43 3.71
C ILE A 337 14.11 -2.85 3.04
N GLY A 338 14.02 -2.66 1.73
CA GLY A 338 15.09 -2.09 0.91
C GLY A 338 14.64 -0.78 0.25
N ARG A 339 15.45 0.28 0.35
CA ARG A 339 15.22 1.55 -0.34
C ARG A 339 15.73 1.47 -1.78
N GLY A 340 14.96 2.00 -2.73
CA GLY A 340 15.34 2.03 -4.14
C GLY A 340 15.16 0.69 -4.85
N ARG A 341 15.99 0.44 -5.85
CA ARG A 341 15.89 -0.73 -6.74
C ARG A 341 16.40 -1.98 -6.03
N PRO A 342 15.63 -3.08 -5.99
CA PRO A 342 16.01 -4.31 -5.28
C PRO A 342 17.42 -4.85 -5.63
N CYS A 343 17.87 -4.66 -6.86
CA CYS A 343 19.19 -5.11 -7.29
C CYS A 343 20.36 -4.24 -6.81
N GLN A 344 20.08 -3.07 -6.24
CA GLN A 344 21.06 -2.07 -5.79
C GLN A 344 20.96 -1.75 -4.30
N THR A 345 19.92 -2.26 -3.62
CA THR A 345 19.65 -1.97 -2.22
C THR A 345 20.30 -2.95 -1.26
N THR A 346 20.48 -2.49 -0.02
CA THR A 346 20.71 -3.35 1.15
C THR A 346 19.44 -3.37 1.98
N TYR A 347 18.95 -4.56 2.30
CA TYR A 347 17.75 -4.72 3.12
C TYR A 347 18.08 -4.54 4.61
N THR A 348 17.25 -3.77 5.30
CA THR A 348 17.25 -3.65 6.76
C THR A 348 16.15 -4.54 7.33
N GLU A 349 16.46 -5.24 8.42
CA GLU A 349 15.53 -6.10 9.13
C GLU A 349 14.79 -5.32 10.21
N HIS A 350 13.48 -5.55 10.31
CA HIS A 350 12.57 -4.95 11.27
C HIS A 350 11.67 -6.03 11.87
N ALA A 351 11.36 -5.92 13.16
CA ALA A 351 10.51 -6.88 13.86
C ALA A 351 9.47 -6.18 14.73
N LEU A 352 8.38 -6.88 14.98
CA LEU A 352 7.36 -6.53 15.96
C LEU A 352 7.29 -7.61 17.02
N ASP A 353 7.00 -7.21 18.26
CA ASP A 353 6.64 -8.15 19.31
C ASP A 353 5.20 -8.64 19.10
N PRO A 354 4.89 -9.91 19.40
CA PRO A 354 3.54 -10.44 19.25
C PRO A 354 2.53 -9.63 20.06
N TRP A 355 1.42 -9.27 19.43
CA TRP A 355 0.31 -8.60 20.11
C TRP A 355 -0.36 -9.56 21.09
N THR A 356 -0.57 -9.09 22.30
CA THR A 356 -1.35 -9.80 23.31
C THR A 356 -2.72 -9.13 23.39
N PRO A 357 -3.81 -9.85 23.06
CA PRO A 357 -5.14 -9.27 23.16
C PRO A 357 -5.46 -8.91 24.62
N PRO A 358 -6.29 -7.85 24.85
CA PRO A 358 -6.82 -7.56 26.18
C PRO A 358 -7.52 -8.78 26.80
N ALA A 359 -7.51 -8.89 28.14
CA ALA A 359 -8.03 -10.06 28.86
C ALA A 359 -9.54 -10.31 28.63
N ASP A 360 -10.28 -9.29 28.24
CA ASP A 360 -11.71 -9.31 27.90
C ASP A 360 -11.98 -9.46 26.40
N TRP A 361 -10.94 -9.73 25.60
CA TRP A 361 -11.06 -9.97 24.17
C TRP A 361 -11.84 -11.26 23.89
N PRO A 362 -12.92 -11.25 23.05
CA PRO A 362 -13.76 -12.41 22.81
C PRO A 362 -13.09 -13.50 21.96
#